data_a81a4d17104a6797f8c297c9ad9d466d
#
_entry.id   a81a4d17104a6797f8c297c9ad9d466d
#
_cell.length_a   1.000
_cell.length_b   1.000
_cell.length_c   1.000
_cell.angle_alpha   90.00
_cell.angle_beta   90.00
_cell.angle_gamma   90.00
#
_symmetry.space_group_name_H-M   'P 1'
#
loop_
_entity.id
_entity.type
_entity.pdbx_description
1 polymer ?
#
loop_
_entity_poly.entity_id
_entity_poly.type
_entity_poly.pdbx_seq_one_letter_code
_entity_poly.pdbx_strand_id
1 'polypeptide(L)'
;ELSGACFYLVSGHGGPDPGAIGIYQGRQLHEDEYAYDIILRLARELLSRGAKVHIIIQDKKDGIRDGHVLANSKRETCMGDPIPLNQVARLKQRCDWVNKLYRKDKSNYKRAVFIHVDSRSQGQQTDVFFYNAPKSIKGKRLANNLHRTFDKKYDKHQPNRGFRGTVSE
;
A
#
# COMPACT_ATOMS: atom_id res chain seq x y z
N GLU A 1 -20.75 -2.89 -5.29
CA GLU A 1 -20.62 -1.56 -5.88
C GLU A 1 -20.02 -0.58 -4.88
N LEU A 2 -19.02 0.22 -5.31
CA LEU A 2 -18.32 1.18 -4.46
C LEU A 2 -18.60 2.64 -4.88
N SER A 3 -19.71 2.87 -5.56
CA SER A 3 -20.17 4.23 -5.89
C SER A 3 -20.30 5.07 -4.61
N GLY A 4 -19.77 6.30 -4.63
CA GLY A 4 -19.74 7.18 -3.45
C GLY A 4 -18.59 6.90 -2.45
N ALA A 5 -17.72 5.93 -2.74
CA ALA A 5 -16.50 5.69 -1.97
C ALA A 5 -15.28 6.35 -2.63
N CYS A 6 -14.37 6.87 -1.81
CA CYS A 6 -13.10 7.43 -2.24
C CYS A 6 -11.94 6.80 -1.45
N PHE A 7 -10.93 6.37 -2.18
CA PHE A 7 -9.72 5.78 -1.61
C PHE A 7 -8.49 6.60 -1.96
N TYR A 8 -7.66 6.87 -0.96
CA TYR A 8 -6.34 7.50 -1.09
C TYR A 8 -5.30 6.40 -0.90
N LEU A 9 -4.66 5.97 -1.98
CA LEU A 9 -3.75 4.84 -1.99
C LEU A 9 -2.31 5.33 -1.99
N VAL A 10 -1.53 4.87 -1.03
CA VAL A 10 -0.16 5.29 -0.81
C VAL A 10 0.75 4.07 -0.77
N SER A 11 1.63 3.91 -1.75
CA SER A 11 2.74 2.97 -1.62
C SER A 11 3.78 3.50 -0.63
N GLY A 12 4.36 2.63 0.16
CA GLY A 12 5.52 2.95 0.99
C GLY A 12 6.72 3.32 0.13
N HIS A 13 7.64 4.11 0.69
CA HIS A 13 8.92 4.45 0.05
C HIS A 13 8.77 5.17 -1.31
N GLY A 14 9.74 4.99 -2.22
CA GLY A 14 9.76 5.60 -3.56
C GLY A 14 10.71 6.78 -3.70
N GLY A 15 11.12 7.08 -4.94
CA GLY A 15 12.09 8.10 -5.27
C GLY A 15 13.48 7.78 -4.71
N PRO A 16 14.01 8.58 -3.77
CA PRO A 16 15.34 8.33 -3.20
C PRO A 16 15.36 7.18 -2.16
N ASP A 17 14.21 6.65 -1.78
CA ASP A 17 14.06 5.67 -0.70
C ASP A 17 13.47 4.36 -1.24
N PRO A 18 14.30 3.33 -1.46
CA PRO A 18 13.82 2.04 -1.97
C PRO A 18 13.07 1.20 -0.93
N GLY A 19 13.09 1.60 0.36
CA GLY A 19 12.59 0.77 1.46
C GLY A 19 13.51 -0.42 1.75
N ALA A 20 12.94 -1.54 2.16
CA ALA A 20 13.68 -2.78 2.35
C ALA A 20 14.22 -3.31 1.02
N ILE A 21 15.45 -3.82 1.03
CA ILE A 21 16.10 -4.42 -0.14
C ILE A 21 16.30 -5.91 0.11
N GLY A 22 15.62 -6.73 -0.67
CA GLY A 22 15.83 -8.17 -0.73
C GLY A 22 16.74 -8.56 -1.90
N ILE A 23 17.17 -9.83 -1.92
CA ILE A 23 17.93 -10.40 -3.04
C ILE A 23 17.25 -11.69 -3.49
N TYR A 24 17.00 -11.79 -4.79
CA TYR A 24 16.49 -12.99 -5.42
C TYR A 24 17.26 -13.27 -6.71
N GLN A 25 17.88 -14.44 -6.81
CA GLN A 25 18.71 -14.84 -7.95
C GLN A 25 19.76 -13.79 -8.36
N GLY A 26 20.45 -13.20 -7.35
CA GLY A 26 21.48 -12.17 -7.57
C GLY A 26 20.95 -10.78 -7.96
N ARG A 27 19.63 -10.59 -8.02
CA ARG A 27 19.00 -9.29 -8.34
C ARG A 27 18.39 -8.66 -7.09
N GLN A 28 18.52 -7.34 -6.95
CA GLN A 28 17.89 -6.60 -5.86
C GLN A 28 16.39 -6.45 -6.10
N LEU A 29 15.62 -6.71 -5.04
CA LEU A 29 14.18 -6.44 -4.96
C LEU A 29 14.00 -5.24 -4.05
N HIS A 30 13.48 -4.14 -4.56
CA HIS A 30 13.19 -2.95 -3.78
C HIS A 30 11.73 -2.93 -3.33
N GLU A 31 11.50 -2.68 -2.05
CA GLU A 31 10.15 -2.68 -1.45
C GLU A 31 9.19 -1.74 -2.17
N ASP A 32 9.64 -0.53 -2.53
CA ASP A 32 8.83 0.50 -3.16
C ASP A 32 8.22 0.04 -4.50
N GLU A 33 8.96 -0.71 -5.31
CA GLU A 33 8.48 -1.23 -6.60
C GLU A 33 7.31 -2.20 -6.44
N TYR A 34 7.41 -3.11 -5.45
CA TYR A 34 6.34 -4.09 -5.17
C TYR A 34 5.15 -3.43 -4.47
N ALA A 35 5.39 -2.51 -3.53
CA ALA A 35 4.33 -1.75 -2.90
C ALA A 35 3.54 -0.93 -3.92
N TYR A 36 4.22 -0.32 -4.89
CA TYR A 36 3.60 0.44 -5.98
C TYR A 36 2.77 -0.46 -6.90
N ASP A 37 3.30 -1.61 -7.30
CA ASP A 37 2.56 -2.56 -8.15
C ASP A 37 1.27 -3.07 -7.47
N ILE A 38 1.33 -3.36 -6.16
CA ILE A 38 0.15 -3.73 -5.37
C ILE A 38 -0.88 -2.59 -5.36
N ILE A 39 -0.43 -1.34 -5.17
CA ILE A 39 -1.30 -0.16 -5.20
C ILE A 39 -2.00 -0.02 -6.56
N LEU A 40 -1.29 -0.22 -7.67
CA LEU A 40 -1.89 -0.15 -9.01
C LEU A 40 -2.96 -1.24 -9.23
N ARG A 41 -2.70 -2.47 -8.77
CA ARG A 41 -3.67 -3.57 -8.83
C ARG A 41 -4.90 -3.27 -7.97
N LEU A 42 -4.70 -2.78 -6.76
CA LEU A 42 -5.80 -2.37 -5.88
C LEU A 42 -6.60 -1.23 -6.50
N ALA A 43 -5.93 -0.23 -7.06
CA ALA A 43 -6.59 0.89 -7.74
C ALA A 43 -7.47 0.41 -8.88
N ARG A 44 -6.99 -0.50 -9.72
CA ARG A 44 -7.76 -1.11 -10.82
C ARG A 44 -9.03 -1.78 -10.31
N GLU A 45 -8.92 -2.59 -9.26
CA GLU A 45 -10.08 -3.29 -8.68
C GLU A 45 -11.10 -2.32 -8.05
N LEU A 46 -10.64 -1.28 -7.38
CA LEU A 46 -11.53 -0.27 -6.79
C LEU A 46 -12.24 0.56 -7.87
N LEU A 47 -11.51 0.98 -8.91
CA LEU A 47 -12.06 1.73 -10.04
C LEU A 47 -13.09 0.90 -10.80
N SER A 48 -12.82 -0.37 -11.08
CA SER A 48 -13.76 -1.27 -11.77
C SER A 48 -15.07 -1.49 -11.01
N ARG A 49 -15.07 -1.23 -9.70
CA ARG A 49 -16.25 -1.30 -8.82
C ARG A 49 -16.92 0.05 -8.59
N GLY A 50 -16.50 1.10 -9.30
CA GLY A 50 -17.10 2.44 -9.25
C GLY A 50 -16.58 3.34 -8.13
N ALA A 51 -15.49 2.97 -7.44
CA ALA A 51 -14.87 3.85 -6.46
C ALA A 51 -14.10 4.98 -7.14
N LYS A 52 -13.96 6.10 -6.44
CA LYS A 52 -12.99 7.13 -6.74
C LYS A 52 -11.66 6.77 -6.09
N VAL A 53 -10.56 6.89 -6.82
CA VAL A 53 -9.23 6.53 -6.34
C VAL A 53 -8.23 7.65 -6.61
N HIS A 54 -7.43 7.97 -5.60
CA HIS A 54 -6.25 8.82 -5.72
C HIS A 54 -5.01 8.00 -5.40
N ILE A 55 -4.09 7.90 -6.35
CA ILE A 55 -2.78 7.29 -6.17
C ILE A 55 -1.80 8.41 -5.81
N ILE A 56 -1.23 8.36 -4.62
CA ILE A 56 -0.44 9.46 -4.05
C ILE A 56 1.02 9.41 -4.51
N ILE A 57 1.62 8.23 -4.52
CA ILE A 57 2.96 8.02 -5.07
C ILE A 57 2.81 7.51 -6.49
N GLN A 58 3.50 8.12 -7.43
CA GLN A 58 3.28 7.89 -8.87
C GLN A 58 4.61 7.76 -9.60
N ASP A 59 4.70 6.75 -10.48
CA ASP A 59 5.69 6.68 -11.56
C ASP A 59 4.97 6.74 -12.92
N LYS A 60 5.27 7.75 -13.73
CA LYS A 60 4.63 7.96 -15.03
C LYS A 60 5.00 6.90 -16.08
N LYS A 61 6.07 6.15 -15.86
CA LYS A 61 6.58 5.15 -16.80
C LYS A 61 6.20 3.73 -16.43
N ASP A 62 5.91 3.47 -15.15
CA ASP A 62 5.60 2.14 -14.66
C ASP A 62 4.10 1.93 -14.50
N GLY A 63 3.63 0.83 -15.08
CA GLY A 63 2.28 0.30 -14.90
C GLY A 63 2.28 -0.96 -14.01
N ILE A 64 1.21 -1.76 -14.10
CA ILE A 64 1.14 -3.09 -13.49
C ILE A 64 2.16 -4.01 -14.20
N ARG A 65 2.97 -4.71 -13.42
CA ARG A 65 4.06 -5.56 -13.91
C ARG A 65 3.92 -6.99 -13.38
N ASP A 66 3.91 -7.98 -14.27
CA ASP A 66 3.71 -9.39 -13.91
C ASP A 66 5.04 -10.18 -13.74
N GLY A 67 6.19 -9.50 -13.80
CA GLY A 67 7.49 -10.11 -13.60
C GLY A 67 7.75 -10.52 -12.16
N HIS A 68 8.47 -11.63 -11.94
CA HIS A 68 8.92 -12.03 -10.61
C HIS A 68 9.91 -11.04 -9.99
N VAL A 69 10.71 -10.38 -10.81
CA VAL A 69 11.65 -9.34 -10.40
C VAL A 69 11.31 -8.07 -11.14
N LEU A 70 10.85 -7.08 -10.39
CA LEU A 70 10.51 -5.78 -10.94
C LEU A 70 11.77 -4.94 -11.13
N ALA A 71 11.80 -4.14 -12.20
CA ALA A 71 12.91 -3.22 -12.44
C ALA A 71 12.86 -2.09 -11.42
N ASN A 72 14.02 -1.82 -10.80
CA ASN A 72 14.14 -0.75 -9.82
C ASN A 72 14.22 0.62 -10.50
N SER A 73 13.57 1.60 -9.92
CA SER A 73 13.59 2.99 -10.39
C SER A 73 13.77 3.98 -9.24
N LYS A 74 13.88 5.26 -9.56
CA LYS A 74 13.90 6.38 -8.60
C LYS A 74 13.08 7.55 -9.15
N ARG A 75 12.13 7.24 -10.04
CA ARG A 75 11.34 8.23 -10.78
C ARG A 75 10.05 8.60 -10.07
N GLU A 76 9.73 7.93 -8.98
CA GLU A 76 8.50 8.14 -8.24
C GLU A 76 8.41 9.58 -7.75
N THR A 77 7.23 10.12 -7.82
CA THR A 77 6.87 11.45 -7.32
C THR A 77 5.70 11.35 -6.36
N CYS A 78 5.55 12.31 -5.49
CA CYS A 78 4.36 12.45 -4.66
C CYS A 78 3.43 13.47 -5.30
N MET A 79 2.40 13.01 -6.01
CA MET A 79 1.46 13.86 -6.76
C MET A 79 2.15 14.81 -7.75
N GLY A 80 3.25 14.37 -8.35
CA GLY A 80 4.05 15.15 -9.29
C GLY A 80 5.23 15.90 -8.67
N ASP A 81 5.27 16.04 -7.34
CA ASP A 81 6.37 16.70 -6.64
C ASP A 81 7.50 15.71 -6.32
N PRO A 82 8.78 16.13 -6.35
CA PRO A 82 9.90 15.30 -5.92
C PRO A 82 9.72 14.80 -4.48
N ILE A 83 10.10 13.55 -4.23
CA ILE A 83 10.06 12.97 -2.89
C ILE A 83 11.30 13.37 -2.11
N PRO A 84 11.18 13.99 -0.91
CA PRO A 84 12.34 14.41 -0.12
C PRO A 84 13.17 13.23 0.37
N LEU A 85 14.50 13.40 0.47
CA LEU A 85 15.38 12.40 1.07
C LEU A 85 15.13 12.24 2.58
N ASN A 86 14.77 13.30 3.27
CA ASN A 86 14.48 13.28 4.70
C ASN A 86 13.19 12.50 4.99
N GLN A 87 13.25 11.49 5.87
CA GLN A 87 12.13 10.60 6.18
C GLN A 87 10.92 11.35 6.74
N VAL A 88 11.11 12.27 7.67
CA VAL A 88 10.01 13.04 8.28
C VAL A 88 9.32 13.89 7.22
N ALA A 89 10.09 14.55 6.36
CA ALA A 89 9.56 15.35 5.26
C ALA A 89 8.77 14.50 4.25
N ARG A 90 9.26 13.30 3.91
CA ARG A 90 8.55 12.34 3.03
C ARG A 90 7.20 11.93 3.61
N LEU A 91 7.18 11.54 4.88
CA LEU A 91 5.96 11.12 5.55
C LEU A 91 4.95 12.29 5.62
N LYS A 92 5.43 13.48 5.99
CA LYS A 92 4.61 14.68 6.02
C LYS A 92 4.03 15.01 4.65
N GLN A 93 4.82 14.99 3.59
CA GLN A 93 4.39 15.27 2.21
C GLN A 93 3.19 14.40 1.80
N ARG A 94 3.26 13.09 2.07
CA ARG A 94 2.16 12.14 1.77
C ARG A 94 0.90 12.45 2.56
N CYS A 95 1.05 12.68 3.86
CA CYS A 95 -0.07 13.03 4.72
C CYS A 95 -0.72 14.36 4.31
N ASP A 96 0.07 15.36 3.96
CA ASP A 96 -0.44 16.66 3.50
C ASP A 96 -1.26 16.52 2.21
N TRP A 97 -0.78 15.72 1.24
CA TRP A 97 -1.52 15.45 0.01
C TRP A 97 -2.83 14.68 0.26
N VAL A 98 -2.79 13.63 1.06
CA VAL A 98 -3.98 12.88 1.46
C VAL A 98 -5.00 13.81 2.12
N ASN A 99 -4.57 14.63 3.09
CA ASN A 99 -5.43 15.56 3.80
C ASN A 99 -6.00 16.64 2.88
N LYS A 100 -5.21 17.17 1.94
CA LYS A 100 -5.65 18.15 0.95
C LYS A 100 -6.76 17.60 0.07
N LEU A 101 -6.59 16.38 -0.44
CA LEU A 101 -7.59 15.71 -1.27
C LEU A 101 -8.82 15.32 -0.46
N TYR A 102 -8.65 14.82 0.77
CA TYR A 102 -9.72 14.45 1.67
C TYR A 102 -10.67 15.60 1.98
N ARG A 103 -10.14 16.81 2.21
CA ARG A 103 -10.95 18.00 2.49
C ARG A 103 -11.80 18.44 1.31
N LYS A 104 -11.32 18.21 0.08
CA LYS A 104 -12.02 18.58 -1.16
C LYS A 104 -13.08 17.56 -1.59
N ASP A 105 -12.89 16.31 -1.20
CA ASP A 105 -13.74 15.20 -1.63
C ASP A 105 -15.07 15.17 -0.85
N LYS A 106 -16.17 14.95 -1.57
CA LYS A 106 -17.54 14.89 -1.03
C LYS A 106 -18.07 13.47 -0.82
N SER A 107 -17.26 12.45 -1.07
CA SER A 107 -17.66 11.05 -0.90
C SER A 107 -18.05 10.73 0.55
N ASN A 108 -19.08 9.90 0.70
CA ASN A 108 -19.58 9.50 2.02
C ASN A 108 -18.66 8.52 2.75
N TYR A 109 -17.95 7.70 1.97
CA TYR A 109 -16.98 6.74 2.48
C TYR A 109 -15.58 7.12 1.98
N LYS A 110 -14.66 7.42 2.89
CA LYS A 110 -13.28 7.81 2.55
C LYS A 110 -12.28 7.02 3.38
N ARG A 111 -11.27 6.43 2.73
CA ARG A 111 -10.19 5.67 3.38
C ARG A 111 -8.84 5.99 2.76
N ALA A 112 -7.84 6.19 3.61
CA ALA A 112 -6.44 6.16 3.22
C ALA A 112 -5.90 4.75 3.51
N VAL A 113 -5.20 4.18 2.54
CA VAL A 113 -4.58 2.85 2.64
C VAL A 113 -3.12 2.99 2.26
N PHE A 114 -2.24 2.60 3.18
CA PHE A 114 -0.79 2.61 3.01
C PHE A 114 -0.32 1.16 2.86
N ILE A 115 0.45 0.87 1.82
CA ILE A 115 0.97 -0.47 1.54
C ILE A 115 2.48 -0.46 1.68
N HIS A 116 3.00 -1.38 2.49
CA HIS A 116 4.40 -1.71 2.64
C HIS A 116 4.62 -3.19 2.34
N VAL A 117 5.80 -3.55 1.88
CA VAL A 117 6.21 -4.94 1.61
C VAL A 117 7.51 -5.21 2.37
N ASP A 118 7.39 -5.23 3.68
CA ASP A 118 8.52 -5.51 4.56
C ASP A 118 8.92 -6.98 4.54
N SER A 119 10.22 -7.23 4.65
CA SER A 119 10.74 -8.55 5.01
C SER A 119 11.40 -8.50 6.38
N ARG A 120 11.03 -9.42 7.27
CA ARG A 120 11.76 -9.62 8.52
C ARG A 120 12.77 -10.75 8.34
N SER A 121 14.04 -10.44 8.51
CA SER A 121 15.14 -11.40 8.30
C SER A 121 15.25 -12.50 9.35
N GLN A 122 14.68 -12.29 10.56
CA GLN A 122 14.75 -13.25 11.66
C GLN A 122 13.47 -13.21 12.50
N GLY A 123 13.01 -14.39 12.95
CA GLY A 123 11.89 -14.55 13.84
C GLY A 123 10.68 -15.27 13.25
N GLN A 124 9.55 -15.20 13.92
CA GLN A 124 8.32 -15.83 13.47
C GLN A 124 7.82 -15.15 12.19
N GLN A 125 7.63 -15.93 11.15
CA GLN A 125 7.10 -15.43 9.87
C GLN A 125 5.67 -14.91 10.07
N THR A 126 5.45 -13.66 9.69
CA THR A 126 4.13 -13.04 9.65
C THR A 126 3.78 -12.74 8.19
N ASP A 127 2.56 -13.09 7.80
CA ASP A 127 2.11 -12.91 6.42
C ASP A 127 1.69 -11.47 6.16
N VAL A 128 0.90 -10.89 7.06
CA VAL A 128 0.40 -9.51 6.92
C VAL A 128 0.23 -8.86 8.30
N PHE A 129 0.65 -7.60 8.39
CA PHE A 129 0.32 -6.71 9.51
C PHE A 129 -0.72 -5.69 9.06
N PHE A 130 -1.79 -5.56 9.82
CA PHE A 130 -2.79 -4.53 9.62
C PHE A 130 -2.69 -3.50 10.73
N TYR A 131 -2.22 -2.30 10.41
CA TYR A 131 -2.16 -1.19 11.34
C TYR A 131 -3.32 -0.23 11.10
N ASN A 132 -3.88 0.30 12.16
CA ASN A 132 -4.83 1.39 12.09
C ASN A 132 -4.39 2.57 12.96
N ALA A 133 -4.77 3.77 12.57
CA ALA A 133 -4.45 4.95 13.38
C ALA A 133 -5.08 4.83 14.78
N PRO A 134 -4.36 5.22 15.85
CA PRO A 134 -4.86 5.22 17.21
C PRO A 134 -6.23 5.92 17.31
N LYS A 135 -7.14 5.35 18.10
CA LYS A 135 -8.51 5.85 18.30
C LYS A 135 -9.39 5.89 17.04
N SER A 136 -8.95 5.34 15.91
CA SER A 136 -9.74 5.29 14.67
C SER A 136 -10.67 4.07 14.66
N ILE A 137 -11.89 4.21 15.15
CA ILE A 137 -12.90 3.13 15.11
C ILE A 137 -13.12 2.62 13.68
N LYS A 138 -13.19 3.53 12.70
CA LYS A 138 -13.36 3.18 11.28
C LYS A 138 -12.14 2.46 10.71
N GLY A 139 -10.92 2.87 11.10
CA GLY A 139 -9.68 2.20 10.72
C GLY A 139 -9.60 0.79 11.30
N LYS A 140 -9.86 0.64 12.58
CA LYS A 140 -9.89 -0.66 13.27
C LYS A 140 -10.90 -1.63 12.64
N ARG A 141 -12.09 -1.14 12.30
CA ARG A 141 -13.10 -1.95 11.62
C ARG A 141 -12.62 -2.42 10.23
N LEU A 142 -11.98 -1.55 9.46
CA LEU A 142 -11.41 -1.93 8.16
C LEU A 142 -10.29 -2.95 8.33
N ALA A 143 -9.34 -2.73 9.24
CA ALA A 143 -8.23 -3.64 9.52
C ALA A 143 -8.73 -5.04 9.90
N ASN A 144 -9.72 -5.14 10.80
CA ASN A 144 -10.33 -6.40 11.20
C ASN A 144 -11.07 -7.11 10.02
N ASN A 145 -11.71 -6.34 9.15
CA ASN A 145 -12.37 -6.91 7.97
C ASN A 145 -11.35 -7.45 6.97
N LEU A 146 -10.26 -6.72 6.73
CA LEU A 146 -9.16 -7.17 5.88
C LEU A 146 -8.52 -8.44 6.45
N HIS A 147 -8.20 -8.47 7.74
CA HIS A 147 -7.65 -9.64 8.41
C HIS A 147 -8.49 -10.89 8.16
N ARG A 148 -9.80 -10.81 8.43
CA ARG A 148 -10.72 -11.95 8.19
C ARG A 148 -10.83 -12.36 6.73
N THR A 149 -10.71 -11.39 5.81
CA THR A 149 -10.74 -11.66 4.38
C THR A 149 -9.48 -12.37 3.91
N PHE A 150 -8.32 -11.93 4.41
CA PHE A 150 -7.04 -12.58 4.13
C PHE A 150 -7.00 -14.00 4.68
N ASP A 151 -7.42 -14.21 5.92
CA ASP A 151 -7.52 -15.53 6.56
C ASP A 151 -8.29 -16.52 5.66
N LYS A 152 -9.50 -16.18 5.27
CA LYS A 152 -10.32 -17.00 4.34
C LYS A 152 -9.66 -17.24 2.97
N LYS A 153 -8.93 -16.26 2.47
CA LYS A 153 -8.21 -16.38 1.19
C LYS A 153 -7.00 -17.30 1.31
N TYR A 154 -6.25 -17.19 2.40
CA TYR A 154 -5.15 -18.10 2.68
C TYR A 154 -5.62 -19.54 2.82
N ASP A 155 -6.69 -19.81 3.57
CA ASP A 155 -7.28 -21.15 3.69
C ASP A 155 -7.65 -21.74 2.32
N LYS A 156 -8.20 -20.92 1.43
CA LYS A 156 -8.59 -21.35 0.09
C LYS A 156 -7.38 -21.63 -0.83
N HIS A 157 -6.38 -20.77 -0.80
CA HIS A 157 -5.28 -20.79 -1.79
C HIS A 157 -4.00 -21.45 -1.28
N GLN A 158 -3.86 -21.59 0.03
CA GLN A 158 -2.74 -22.22 0.71
C GLN A 158 -3.25 -23.14 1.83
N PRO A 159 -4.06 -24.15 1.51
CA PRO A 159 -4.55 -25.10 2.50
C PRO A 159 -3.34 -25.76 3.18
N ASN A 160 -3.39 -26.01 4.46
CA ASN A 160 -2.33 -26.61 5.28
C ASN A 160 -1.24 -25.63 5.78
N ARG A 161 -1.31 -24.34 5.48
CA ARG A 161 -0.30 -23.38 5.96
C ARG A 161 -0.75 -22.58 7.18
N GLY A 162 -2.03 -22.22 7.27
CA GLY A 162 -2.57 -21.28 8.24
C GLY A 162 -2.14 -19.84 7.96
N PHE A 163 -3.04 -18.90 8.18
CA PHE A 163 -2.78 -17.47 8.04
C PHE A 163 -2.15 -16.90 9.32
N ARG A 164 -1.07 -16.15 9.16
CA ARG A 164 -0.33 -15.50 10.26
C ARG A 164 -0.44 -13.98 10.14
N GLY A 165 -1.63 -13.46 10.33
CA GLY A 165 -1.89 -12.02 10.31
C GLY A 165 -2.06 -11.44 11.71
N THR A 166 -1.77 -10.15 11.87
CA THR A 166 -2.00 -9.41 13.11
C THR A 166 -2.68 -8.07 12.82
N VAL A 167 -3.46 -7.60 13.79
CA VAL A 167 -4.08 -6.26 13.77
C VAL A 167 -3.59 -5.50 14.99
N SER A 168 -3.06 -4.28 14.78
CA SER A 168 -2.59 -3.42 15.88
C SER A 168 -2.82 -1.92 15.60
N GLU A 169 -2.62 -1.09 16.63
CA GLU A 169 -2.68 0.37 16.57
C GLU A 169 -1.30 0.99 16.60
#